data_c83d71f63a84a76101e44e506b48589a
#
_entry.id   c83d71f63a84a76101e44e506b48589a
#
_cell.length_a   1.000
_cell.length_b   1.000
_cell.length_c   1.000
_cell.angle_alpha   90.00
_cell.angle_beta   90.00
_cell.angle_gamma   90.00
#
_symmetry.space_group_name_H-M   'P 1'
#
loop_
_entity.id
_entity.type
_entity.pdbx_description
1 polymer ?
#
loop_
_entity_poly.entity_id
_entity_poly.type
_entity_poly.pdbx_seq_one_letter_code
_entity_poly.pdbx_strand_id
1 'polypeptide(L)'
;GHHTPVVQIHHRYGMTLFIASEVMFFVAWFWAYFDVSLFPNEFVGNVWPPKDIETFDPWDIPLINTLVLLLSGTTVTWSHHALLEDDRKGFIQGLVLTVILGACFTALQAYEYHHATFAFSDHIYGSVFYMATGFHGFHVIVGTIFLAVCLWRGKLGHFNKDHHFGFEAAAWYWHFVDVIWLFLFAAIYIWGS
;
A
#
# COMPACT_ATOMS: atom_id res chain seq x y z
N GLY A 1 7.01 -24.83 -15.12
CA GLY A 1 6.05 -25.88 -14.94
C GLY A 1 6.52 -27.11 -14.17
N HIS A 2 7.42 -26.96 -13.15
CA HIS A 2 7.87 -28.09 -12.35
C HIS A 2 7.12 -28.25 -11.01
N HIS A 3 6.20 -27.34 -10.71
CA HIS A 3 5.43 -27.42 -9.46
C HIS A 3 4.17 -28.23 -9.62
N THR A 4 3.97 -29.19 -8.71
CA THR A 4 2.74 -29.98 -8.62
C THR A 4 1.57 -29.11 -8.13
N PRO A 5 0.31 -29.48 -8.36
CA PRO A 5 -0.85 -28.78 -7.80
C PRO A 5 -0.78 -28.58 -6.29
N VAL A 6 -0.25 -29.57 -5.57
CA VAL A 6 -0.07 -29.50 -4.11
C VAL A 6 0.92 -28.40 -3.73
N VAL A 7 2.05 -28.28 -4.43
CA VAL A 7 3.03 -27.21 -4.20
C VAL A 7 2.42 -25.84 -4.49
N GLN A 8 1.63 -25.70 -5.54
CA GLN A 8 0.94 -24.45 -5.87
C GLN A 8 -0.02 -24.00 -4.76
N ILE A 9 -0.78 -24.95 -4.19
CA ILE A 9 -1.66 -24.67 -3.05
C ILE A 9 -0.84 -24.21 -1.83
N HIS A 10 0.27 -24.87 -1.53
CA HIS A 10 1.14 -24.46 -0.42
C HIS A 10 1.73 -23.05 -0.61
N HIS A 11 2.09 -22.67 -1.83
CA HIS A 11 2.53 -21.31 -2.12
C HIS A 11 1.42 -20.28 -1.86
N ARG A 12 0.18 -20.59 -2.23
CA ARG A 12 -0.97 -19.73 -1.96
C ARG A 12 -1.24 -19.58 -0.47
N TYR A 13 -1.23 -20.67 0.28
CA TYR A 13 -1.35 -20.61 1.75
C TYR A 13 -0.22 -19.83 2.38
N GLY A 14 1.02 -20.04 1.94
CA GLY A 14 2.19 -19.30 2.41
C GLY A 14 2.05 -17.79 2.18
N MET A 15 1.58 -17.39 1.00
CA MET A 15 1.35 -15.97 0.69
C MET A 15 0.19 -15.39 1.52
N THR A 16 -0.87 -16.13 1.72
CA THR A 16 -1.99 -15.70 2.56
C THR A 16 -1.55 -15.49 4.01
N LEU A 17 -0.76 -16.40 4.56
CA LEU A 17 -0.22 -16.27 5.92
C LEU A 17 0.77 -15.12 6.03
N PHE A 18 1.58 -14.89 5.00
CA PHE A 18 2.47 -13.72 4.94
C PHE A 18 1.67 -12.42 4.98
N ILE A 19 0.65 -12.29 4.15
CA ILE A 19 -0.23 -11.10 4.16
C ILE A 19 -0.94 -10.96 5.51
N ALA A 20 -1.39 -12.04 6.12
CA ALA A 20 -1.99 -12.00 7.45
C ALA A 20 -1.01 -11.47 8.51
N SER A 21 0.26 -11.86 8.46
CA SER A 21 1.29 -11.34 9.35
C SER A 21 1.52 -9.84 9.17
N GLU A 22 1.53 -9.37 7.93
CA GLU A 22 1.66 -7.95 7.61
C GLU A 22 0.43 -7.14 8.05
N VAL A 23 -0.77 -7.70 7.94
CA VAL A 23 -1.99 -7.09 8.49
C VAL A 23 -1.85 -6.90 10.00
N MET A 24 -1.38 -7.90 10.72
CA MET A 24 -1.17 -7.81 12.17
C MET A 24 -0.10 -6.76 12.53
N PHE A 25 0.93 -6.61 11.72
CA PHE A 25 1.91 -5.55 11.87
C PHE A 25 1.27 -4.15 11.78
N PHE A 26 0.40 -3.92 10.79
CA PHE A 26 -0.34 -2.66 10.67
C PHE A 26 -1.37 -2.48 11.77
N VAL A 27 -2.00 -3.52 12.26
CA VAL A 27 -2.90 -3.46 13.43
C VAL A 27 -2.16 -2.90 14.64
N ALA A 28 -0.91 -3.26 14.85
CA ALA A 28 -0.10 -2.70 15.94
C ALA A 28 0.09 -1.19 15.80
N TRP A 29 0.37 -0.68 14.60
CA TRP A 29 0.50 0.75 14.33
C TRP A 29 -0.83 1.49 14.44
N PHE A 30 -1.92 0.92 13.98
CA PHE A 30 -3.26 1.47 14.18
C PHE A 30 -3.63 1.52 15.66
N TRP A 31 -3.28 0.50 16.41
CA TRP A 31 -3.49 0.49 17.85
C TRP A 31 -2.73 1.65 18.52
N ALA A 32 -1.46 1.81 18.21
CA ALA A 32 -0.67 2.91 18.74
C ALA A 32 -1.26 4.29 18.38
N TYR A 33 -1.76 4.45 17.17
CA TYR A 33 -2.43 5.67 16.74
C TYR A 33 -3.74 5.92 17.51
N PHE A 34 -4.61 4.91 17.58
CA PHE A 34 -5.89 5.04 18.28
C PHE A 34 -5.73 5.18 19.79
N ASP A 35 -4.72 4.58 20.39
CA ASP A 35 -4.43 4.75 21.80
C ASP A 35 -4.20 6.24 22.16
N VAL A 36 -3.33 6.90 21.42
CA VAL A 36 -3.02 8.32 21.69
C VAL A 36 -4.10 9.28 21.21
N SER A 37 -4.90 8.90 20.20
CA SER A 37 -5.93 9.77 19.65
C SER A 37 -7.25 9.70 20.41
N LEU A 38 -7.60 8.52 20.94
CA LEU A 38 -8.81 8.34 21.77
C LEU A 38 -8.59 8.67 23.23
N PHE A 39 -7.36 8.52 23.72
CA PHE A 39 -6.98 8.81 25.10
C PHE A 39 -5.85 9.83 25.15
N PRO A 40 -6.08 11.08 24.70
CA PRO A 40 -5.06 12.12 24.71
C PRO A 40 -4.61 12.37 26.15
N ASN A 41 -3.30 12.43 26.34
CA ASN A 41 -2.67 12.66 27.65
C ASN A 41 -2.19 14.11 27.80
N GLU A 42 -1.61 14.45 28.95
CA GLU A 42 -1.10 15.79 29.25
C GLU A 42 -0.02 16.24 28.24
N PHE A 43 0.77 15.31 27.67
CA PHE A 43 1.82 15.63 26.69
C PHE A 43 1.28 16.15 25.35
N VAL A 44 0.02 15.86 25.03
CA VAL A 44 -0.68 16.40 23.84
C VAL A 44 -1.71 17.46 24.20
N GLY A 45 -1.68 17.96 25.43
CA GLY A 45 -2.63 18.97 25.93
C GLY A 45 -4.04 18.45 26.12
N ASN A 46 -4.24 17.13 26.29
CA ASN A 46 -5.53 16.43 26.44
C ASN A 46 -6.49 16.64 25.27
N VAL A 47 -6.00 17.01 24.08
CA VAL A 47 -6.79 17.23 22.87
C VAL A 47 -6.10 16.56 21.69
N TRP A 48 -6.89 15.97 20.79
CA TRP A 48 -6.42 15.40 19.54
C TRP A 48 -7.16 16.01 18.35
N PRO A 49 -6.48 16.42 17.26
CA PRO A 49 -5.03 16.59 17.14
C PRO A 49 -4.47 17.69 18.07
N PRO A 50 -3.17 17.66 18.41
CA PRO A 50 -2.55 18.70 19.24
C PRO A 50 -2.71 20.09 18.60
N LYS A 51 -2.99 21.12 19.41
CA LYS A 51 -3.31 22.48 18.93
C LYS A 51 -2.16 23.19 18.22
N ASP A 52 -0.93 22.74 18.44
CA ASP A 52 0.29 23.36 17.93
C ASP A 52 0.74 22.74 16.60
N ILE A 53 -0.06 21.85 16.00
CA ILE A 53 0.26 21.14 14.77
C ILE A 53 -0.76 21.51 13.68
N GLU A 54 -0.27 21.99 12.54
CA GLU A 54 -1.06 22.09 11.32
C GLU A 54 -1.10 20.70 10.66
N THR A 55 -2.25 20.07 10.70
CA THR A 55 -2.49 18.79 10.03
C THR A 55 -2.61 18.98 8.52
N PHE A 56 -2.35 17.91 7.75
CA PHE A 56 -2.57 17.94 6.32
C PHE A 56 -4.06 18.04 5.97
N ASP A 57 -4.39 18.85 4.95
CA ASP A 57 -5.73 18.84 4.38
C ASP A 57 -5.97 17.48 3.67
N PRO A 58 -6.90 16.64 4.16
CA PRO A 58 -7.17 15.34 3.55
C PRO A 58 -7.71 15.43 2.12
N TRP A 59 -8.26 16.57 1.72
CA TRP A 59 -8.89 16.78 0.42
C TRP A 59 -7.93 17.31 -0.66
N ASP A 60 -6.67 17.51 -0.35
CA ASP A 60 -5.61 17.90 -1.28
C ASP A 60 -4.78 16.68 -1.73
N ILE A 61 -3.49 16.66 -1.49
CA ILE A 61 -2.57 15.58 -1.93
C ILE A 61 -3.00 14.19 -1.43
N PRO A 62 -3.45 14.00 -0.17
CA PRO A 62 -3.90 12.69 0.28
C PRO A 62 -5.05 12.11 -0.53
N LEU A 63 -6.00 12.94 -0.95
CA LEU A 63 -7.09 12.49 -1.83
C LEU A 63 -6.57 12.06 -3.20
N ILE A 64 -5.66 12.83 -3.80
CA ILE A 64 -5.02 12.47 -5.09
C ILE A 64 -4.26 11.15 -4.95
N ASN A 65 -3.51 10.97 -3.88
CA ASN A 65 -2.81 9.72 -3.58
C ASN A 65 -3.78 8.53 -3.47
N THR A 66 -4.91 8.73 -2.81
CA THR A 66 -5.94 7.69 -2.68
C THR A 66 -6.50 7.31 -4.05
N LEU A 67 -6.83 8.29 -4.90
CA LEU A 67 -7.34 8.04 -6.25
C LEU A 67 -6.31 7.33 -7.13
N VAL A 68 -5.04 7.73 -7.05
CA VAL A 68 -3.94 7.09 -7.79
C VAL A 68 -3.79 5.63 -7.38
N LEU A 69 -3.82 5.34 -6.08
CA LEU A 69 -3.66 3.97 -5.59
C LEU A 69 -4.86 3.09 -5.93
N LEU A 70 -6.09 3.60 -5.79
CA LEU A 70 -7.31 2.90 -6.19
C LEU A 70 -7.32 2.60 -7.69
N LEU A 71 -6.91 3.55 -8.53
CA LEU A 71 -6.78 3.33 -9.97
C LEU A 71 -5.74 2.23 -10.26
N SER A 72 -4.62 2.20 -9.54
CA SER A 72 -3.62 1.13 -9.69
C SER A 72 -4.17 -0.25 -9.33
N GLY A 73 -5.05 -0.34 -8.34
CA GLY A 73 -5.77 -1.57 -8.01
C GLY A 73 -6.64 -2.08 -9.16
N THR A 74 -7.32 -1.18 -9.88
CA THR A 74 -8.09 -1.54 -11.06
C THR A 74 -7.21 -1.98 -12.22
N THR A 75 -6.08 -1.32 -12.46
CA THR A 75 -5.16 -1.67 -13.55
C THR A 75 -4.46 -3.00 -13.32
N VAL A 76 -4.10 -3.36 -12.09
CA VAL A 76 -3.53 -4.67 -11.78
C VAL A 76 -4.57 -5.79 -11.93
N THR A 77 -5.82 -5.52 -11.58
CA THR A 77 -6.92 -6.46 -11.80
C THR A 77 -7.18 -6.68 -13.28
N TRP A 78 -7.20 -5.62 -14.09
CA TRP A 78 -7.28 -5.73 -15.54
C TRP A 78 -6.13 -6.57 -16.11
N SER A 79 -4.90 -6.30 -15.67
CA SER A 79 -3.72 -7.08 -16.07
C SER A 79 -3.89 -8.57 -15.76
N HIS A 80 -4.42 -8.92 -14.58
CA HIS A 80 -4.67 -10.31 -14.19
C HIS A 80 -5.72 -10.99 -15.09
N HIS A 81 -6.84 -10.31 -15.35
CA HIS A 81 -7.87 -10.85 -16.26
C HIS A 81 -7.33 -11.03 -17.67
N ALA A 82 -6.58 -10.08 -18.19
CA ALA A 82 -5.94 -10.19 -19.50
C ALA A 82 -5.01 -11.42 -19.59
N LEU A 83 -4.27 -11.72 -18.52
CA LEU A 83 -3.43 -12.91 -18.47
C LEU A 83 -4.26 -14.21 -18.51
N LEU A 84 -5.41 -14.25 -17.83
CA LEU A 84 -6.32 -15.40 -17.82
C LEU A 84 -6.97 -15.64 -19.20
N GLU A 85 -7.20 -14.57 -19.95
CA GLU A 85 -7.75 -14.60 -21.31
C GLU A 85 -6.67 -14.81 -22.40
N ASP A 86 -5.41 -15.01 -21.99
CA ASP A 86 -4.26 -15.16 -22.87
C ASP A 86 -3.95 -13.89 -23.72
N ASP A 87 -4.49 -12.74 -23.28
CA ASP A 87 -4.16 -11.42 -23.85
C ASP A 87 -2.86 -10.88 -23.23
N ARG A 88 -1.76 -11.26 -23.82
CA ARG A 88 -0.42 -10.84 -23.36
C ARG A 88 -0.18 -9.34 -23.46
N LYS A 89 -0.78 -8.68 -24.46
CA LYS A 89 -0.64 -7.24 -24.63
C LYS A 89 -1.36 -6.48 -23.54
N GLY A 90 -2.59 -6.83 -23.24
CA GLY A 90 -3.38 -6.27 -22.15
C GLY A 90 -2.71 -6.52 -20.78
N PHE A 91 -2.17 -7.71 -20.55
CA PHE A 91 -1.40 -8.04 -19.36
C PHE A 91 -0.23 -7.10 -19.14
N ILE A 92 0.61 -6.90 -20.14
CA ILE A 92 1.80 -6.03 -20.03
C ILE A 92 1.39 -4.57 -19.89
N GLN A 93 0.41 -4.09 -20.65
CA GLN A 93 -0.08 -2.71 -20.55
C GLN A 93 -0.64 -2.40 -19.16
N GLY A 94 -1.51 -3.24 -18.62
CA GLY A 94 -2.07 -3.07 -17.28
C GLY A 94 -1.01 -3.08 -16.20
N LEU A 95 -0.01 -3.93 -16.32
CA LEU A 95 1.08 -4.03 -15.35
C LEU A 95 2.03 -2.82 -15.41
N VAL A 96 2.32 -2.30 -16.60
CA VAL A 96 3.08 -1.05 -16.78
C VAL A 96 2.36 0.12 -16.13
N LEU A 97 1.06 0.26 -16.36
CA LEU A 97 0.24 1.32 -15.75
C LEU A 97 0.25 1.21 -14.23
N THR A 98 0.14 0.02 -13.69
CA THR A 98 0.18 -0.21 -12.22
C THR A 98 1.51 0.21 -11.62
N VAL A 99 2.63 -0.14 -12.25
CA VAL A 99 3.98 0.25 -11.80
C VAL A 99 4.16 1.77 -11.84
N ILE A 100 3.71 2.43 -12.90
CA ILE A 100 3.77 3.89 -13.02
C ILE A 100 2.94 4.55 -11.93
N LEU A 101 1.72 4.09 -11.69
CA LEU A 101 0.85 4.65 -10.64
C LEU A 101 1.42 4.43 -9.24
N GLY A 102 2.04 3.29 -8.97
CA GLY A 102 2.74 3.04 -7.71
C GLY A 102 3.93 3.98 -7.50
N ALA A 103 4.70 4.24 -8.54
CA ALA A 103 5.79 5.21 -8.51
C ALA A 103 5.27 6.65 -8.29
N CYS A 104 4.16 7.03 -8.93
CA CYS A 104 3.50 8.33 -8.73
C CYS A 104 3.03 8.50 -7.29
N PHE A 105 2.40 7.49 -6.70
CA PHE A 105 2.00 7.51 -5.29
C PHE A 105 3.21 7.77 -4.37
N THR A 106 4.29 7.05 -4.58
CA THR A 106 5.52 7.19 -3.79
C THR A 106 6.11 8.59 -3.93
N ALA A 107 6.13 9.16 -5.13
CA ALA A 107 6.62 10.51 -5.38
C ALA A 107 5.75 11.57 -4.69
N LEU A 108 4.43 11.45 -4.75
CA LEU A 108 3.49 12.37 -4.09
C LEU A 108 3.61 12.28 -2.57
N GLN A 109 3.78 11.09 -2.02
CA GLN A 109 3.98 10.90 -0.57
C GLN A 109 5.31 11.51 -0.10
N ALA A 110 6.37 11.37 -0.88
CA ALA A 110 7.66 12.01 -0.59
C ALA A 110 7.56 13.55 -0.67
N TYR A 111 6.81 14.07 -1.63
CA TYR A 111 6.52 15.49 -1.74
C TYR A 111 5.77 16.01 -0.51
N GLU A 112 4.73 15.30 -0.07
CA GLU A 112 3.97 15.62 1.14
C GLU A 112 4.87 15.67 2.38
N TYR A 113 5.75 14.68 2.56
CA TYR A 113 6.69 14.65 3.68
C TYR A 113 7.69 15.80 3.64
N HIS A 114 8.14 16.22 2.46
CA HIS A 114 9.05 17.35 2.30
C HIS A 114 8.40 18.69 2.70
N HIS A 115 7.09 18.81 2.51
CA HIS A 115 6.31 20.01 2.84
C HIS A 115 5.59 19.92 4.19
N ALA A 116 5.84 18.86 4.97
CA ALA A 116 5.27 18.70 6.30
C ALA A 116 5.77 19.80 7.25
N THR A 117 4.86 20.39 8.01
CA THR A 117 5.16 21.44 9.01
C THR A 117 5.63 20.88 10.34
N PHE A 118 5.52 19.56 10.54
CA PHE A 118 5.91 18.86 11.75
C PHE A 118 6.91 17.74 11.46
N ALA A 119 7.80 17.48 12.40
CA ALA A 119 8.80 16.42 12.31
C ALA A 119 8.41 15.17 13.11
N PHE A 120 9.10 14.07 12.85
CA PHE A 120 8.89 12.80 13.56
C PHE A 120 9.08 12.91 15.08
N SER A 121 10.03 13.71 15.51
CA SER A 121 10.45 13.82 16.91
C SER A 121 9.78 14.94 17.70
N ASP A 122 9.02 15.82 17.05
CA ASP A 122 8.50 17.01 17.70
C ASP A 122 7.35 16.69 18.66
N HIS A 123 6.45 15.80 18.22
CA HIS A 123 5.25 15.40 18.98
C HIS A 123 4.90 13.94 18.73
N ILE A 124 4.12 13.37 19.64
CA ILE A 124 3.61 11.99 19.51
C ILE A 124 2.76 11.83 18.24
N TYR A 125 2.06 12.89 17.79
CA TYR A 125 1.34 12.92 16.52
C TYR A 125 2.29 12.65 15.34
N GLY A 126 3.42 13.36 15.28
CA GLY A 126 4.43 13.14 14.24
C GLY A 126 4.97 11.71 14.26
N SER A 127 5.27 11.19 15.45
CA SER A 127 5.75 9.81 15.58
C SER A 127 4.75 8.78 15.06
N VAL A 128 3.50 8.80 15.49
CA VAL A 128 2.49 7.82 15.04
C VAL A 128 2.10 8.03 13.58
N PHE A 129 2.04 9.27 13.10
CA PHE A 129 1.77 9.59 11.71
C PHE A 129 2.85 9.03 10.78
N TYR A 130 4.12 9.39 11.02
CA TYR A 130 5.22 8.95 10.16
C TYR A 130 5.50 7.46 10.27
N MET A 131 5.29 6.83 11.43
CA MET A 131 5.42 5.38 11.55
C MET A 131 4.36 4.67 10.72
N ALA A 132 3.10 5.01 10.87
CA ALA A 132 2.01 4.36 10.13
C ALA A 132 2.12 4.62 8.62
N THR A 133 2.21 5.88 8.19
CA THR A 133 2.27 6.23 6.77
C THR A 133 3.61 5.88 6.12
N GLY A 134 4.70 5.96 6.85
CA GLY A 134 6.05 5.61 6.39
C GLY A 134 6.21 4.11 6.16
N PHE A 135 5.74 3.26 7.06
CA PHE A 135 5.73 1.82 6.85
C PHE A 135 4.80 1.40 5.70
N HIS A 136 3.65 2.08 5.56
CA HIS A 136 2.82 1.89 4.38
C HIS A 136 3.57 2.27 3.11
N GLY A 137 4.23 3.42 3.06
CA GLY A 137 5.04 3.86 1.93
C GLY A 137 6.17 2.88 1.59
N PHE A 138 6.83 2.32 2.59
CA PHE A 138 7.81 1.24 2.41
C PHE A 138 7.19 0.03 1.71
N HIS A 139 6.01 -0.41 2.14
CA HIS A 139 5.29 -1.53 1.52
C HIS A 139 4.84 -1.21 0.09
N VAL A 140 4.48 0.03 -0.21
CA VAL A 140 4.19 0.47 -1.59
C VAL A 140 5.43 0.36 -2.46
N ILE A 141 6.60 0.78 -1.98
CA ILE A 141 7.86 0.66 -2.71
C ILE A 141 8.19 -0.82 -2.98
N VAL A 142 8.11 -1.67 -1.96
CA VAL A 142 8.35 -3.12 -2.10
C VAL A 142 7.36 -3.74 -3.09
N GLY A 143 6.08 -3.39 -3.01
CA GLY A 143 5.05 -3.85 -3.94
C GLY A 143 5.30 -3.39 -5.37
N THR A 144 5.73 -2.15 -5.56
CA THR A 144 6.08 -1.61 -6.89
C THR A 144 7.27 -2.34 -7.49
N ILE A 145 8.30 -2.62 -6.71
CA ILE A 145 9.46 -3.43 -7.15
C ILE A 145 9.01 -4.85 -7.50
N PHE A 146 8.17 -5.46 -6.69
CA PHE A 146 7.64 -6.79 -6.95
C PHE A 146 6.86 -6.85 -8.27
N LEU A 147 5.99 -5.87 -8.52
CA LEU A 147 5.26 -5.75 -9.79
C LEU A 147 6.21 -5.48 -10.98
N ALA A 148 7.24 -4.68 -10.80
CA ALA A 148 8.25 -4.42 -11.83
C ALA A 148 9.03 -5.69 -12.22
N VAL A 149 9.38 -6.52 -11.24
CA VAL A 149 10.01 -7.84 -11.48
C VAL A 149 9.04 -8.76 -12.22
N CYS A 150 7.75 -8.77 -11.84
CA CYS A 150 6.73 -9.52 -12.56
C CYS A 150 6.54 -9.03 -14.00
N LEU A 151 6.61 -7.72 -14.23
CA LEU A 151 6.57 -7.12 -15.57
C LEU A 151 7.74 -7.61 -16.44
N TRP A 152 8.94 -7.59 -15.88
CA TRP A 152 10.12 -8.09 -16.58
C TRP A 152 9.99 -9.57 -16.92
N ARG A 153 9.61 -10.40 -15.96
CA ARG A 153 9.35 -11.83 -16.17
C ARG A 153 8.21 -12.08 -17.17
N GLY A 154 7.18 -11.25 -17.14
CA GLY A 154 6.07 -11.29 -18.09
C GLY A 154 6.54 -11.01 -19.52
N LYS A 155 7.39 -10.00 -19.72
CA LYS A 155 7.99 -9.71 -21.04
C LYS A 155 8.84 -10.87 -21.56
N LEU A 156 9.52 -11.59 -20.70
CA LEU A 156 10.31 -12.78 -21.04
C LEU A 156 9.45 -14.04 -21.27
N GLY A 157 8.12 -13.95 -21.05
CA GLY A 157 7.21 -15.07 -21.28
C GLY A 157 7.17 -16.13 -20.18
N HIS A 158 7.60 -15.78 -18.96
CA HIS A 158 7.61 -16.70 -17.84
C HIS A 158 6.22 -16.96 -17.25
N PHE A 159 5.23 -16.12 -17.53
CA PHE A 159 3.86 -16.28 -17.08
C PHE A 159 2.94 -16.70 -18.23
N ASN A 160 2.03 -17.62 -17.92
CA ASN A 160 0.94 -18.03 -18.78
C ASN A 160 -0.34 -18.18 -17.93
N LYS A 161 -1.48 -18.43 -18.57
CA LYS A 161 -2.78 -18.53 -17.87
C LYS A 161 -2.83 -19.62 -16.79
N ASP A 162 -2.05 -20.68 -16.92
CA ASP A 162 -2.07 -21.86 -16.03
C ASP A 162 -0.98 -21.76 -14.94
N HIS A 163 0.10 -21.00 -15.17
CA HIS A 163 1.25 -20.90 -14.29
C HIS A 163 1.71 -19.46 -14.14
N HIS A 164 1.11 -18.74 -13.17
CA HIS A 164 1.40 -17.32 -12.92
C HIS A 164 1.33 -16.96 -11.42
N PHE A 165 1.62 -17.91 -10.53
CA PHE A 165 1.51 -17.67 -9.08
C PHE A 165 2.33 -16.45 -8.61
N GLY A 166 3.52 -16.22 -9.15
CA GLY A 166 4.33 -15.07 -8.77
C GLY A 166 3.63 -13.73 -9.03
N PHE A 167 2.91 -13.62 -10.14
CA PHE A 167 2.10 -12.45 -10.44
C PHE A 167 0.82 -12.40 -9.58
N GLU A 168 0.16 -13.52 -9.34
CA GLU A 168 -1.00 -13.62 -8.46
C GLU A 168 -0.63 -13.15 -7.03
N ALA A 169 0.51 -13.59 -6.51
CA ALA A 169 1.02 -13.16 -5.22
C ALA A 169 1.31 -11.64 -5.18
N ALA A 170 1.90 -11.09 -6.25
CA ALA A 170 2.15 -9.66 -6.37
C ALA A 170 0.85 -8.86 -6.40
N ALA A 171 -0.18 -9.33 -7.11
CA ALA A 171 -1.49 -8.70 -7.15
C ALA A 171 -2.17 -8.71 -5.77
N TRP A 172 -2.13 -9.81 -5.05
CA TRP A 172 -2.66 -9.89 -3.68
C TRP A 172 -1.95 -8.94 -2.72
N TYR A 173 -0.63 -8.87 -2.80
CA TYR A 173 0.16 -7.94 -2.00
C TYR A 173 -0.21 -6.48 -2.30
N TRP A 174 -0.40 -6.14 -3.59
CA TRP A 174 -0.79 -4.81 -4.02
C TRP A 174 -2.18 -4.42 -3.53
N HIS A 175 -3.15 -5.33 -3.60
CA HIS A 175 -4.49 -5.10 -3.04
C HIS A 175 -4.46 -4.95 -1.51
N PHE A 176 -3.63 -5.71 -0.82
CA PHE A 176 -3.41 -5.54 0.61
C PHE A 176 -2.89 -4.12 0.93
N VAL A 177 -1.88 -3.65 0.22
CA VAL A 177 -1.32 -2.31 0.37
C VAL A 177 -2.38 -1.23 0.12
N ASP A 178 -3.21 -1.41 -0.89
CA ASP A 178 -4.31 -0.49 -1.24
C ASP A 178 -5.37 -0.42 -0.13
N VAL A 179 -5.80 -1.55 0.40
CA VAL A 179 -6.76 -1.61 1.52
C VAL A 179 -6.20 -0.95 2.77
N ILE A 180 -4.95 -1.18 3.11
CA ILE A 180 -4.31 -0.52 4.26
C ILE A 180 -4.27 0.99 4.08
N TRP A 181 -4.02 1.48 2.86
CA TRP A 181 -4.07 2.92 2.60
C TRP A 181 -5.45 3.52 2.83
N LEU A 182 -6.52 2.84 2.44
CA LEU A 182 -7.88 3.33 2.70
C LEU A 182 -8.15 3.49 4.20
N PHE A 183 -7.70 2.56 5.02
CA PHE A 183 -7.77 2.69 6.48
C PHE A 183 -6.93 3.83 7.01
N LEU A 184 -5.70 4.00 6.52
CA LEU A 184 -4.82 5.11 6.89
C LEU A 184 -5.45 6.46 6.51
N PHE A 185 -5.97 6.57 5.30
CA PHE A 185 -6.62 7.78 4.84
C PHE A 185 -7.82 8.15 5.71
N ALA A 186 -8.70 7.20 5.98
CA ALA A 186 -9.87 7.43 6.82
C ALA A 186 -9.50 7.77 8.27
N ALA A 187 -8.60 7.01 8.89
CA ALA A 187 -8.27 7.14 10.30
C ALA A 187 -7.35 8.32 10.59
N ILE A 188 -6.33 8.55 9.79
CA ILE A 188 -5.29 9.55 10.07
C ILE A 188 -5.61 10.87 9.39
N TYR A 189 -5.98 10.85 8.11
CA TYR A 189 -6.18 12.08 7.35
C TYR A 189 -7.58 12.69 7.53
N ILE A 190 -8.65 11.88 7.48
CA ILE A 190 -10.02 12.41 7.61
C ILE A 190 -10.41 12.60 9.07
N TRP A 191 -10.26 11.55 9.88
CA TRP A 191 -10.68 11.60 11.29
C TRP A 191 -9.69 12.30 12.20
N GLY A 192 -8.39 12.24 11.87
CA GLY A 192 -7.30 12.82 12.65
C GLY A 192 -6.90 14.25 12.27
N SER A 193 -7.68 14.92 11.38
CA SER A 193 -7.44 16.31 10.96
C SER A 193 -8.26 17.32 11.73
#